data_6d3c5136a872f205122e535aa7f601d5
#
_entry.id   6d3c5136a872f205122e535aa7f601d5
#
_cell.length_a   1.000
_cell.length_b   1.000
_cell.length_c   1.000
_cell.angle_alpha   90.00
_cell.angle_beta   90.00
_cell.angle_gamma   90.00
#
_symmetry.space_group_name_H-M   'P 1'
#
loop_
_entity.id
_entity.type
_entity.pdbx_description
1 polymer ?
#
loop_
_entity_poly.entity_id
_entity_poly.type
_entity_poly.pdbx_seq_one_letter_code
_entity_poly.pdbx_strand_id
1 'polypeptide(L)'
;MDIKVFVDTAPLMEKPLASAAGLGWQGKHTNLVSREYGSWLFLGIILSAAKIEASKPEVNHCGTCRECIDVCPTNAFPEPYKIDARKCISYLTIEHKGPIEENLRSKMGNRIYGCDDCLAVCPW
;
A
#
# COMPACT_ATOMS: atom_id res chain seq x y z
N MET A 1 3.58 32.22 3.33
CA MET A 1 4.24 30.93 3.64
C MET A 1 3.95 30.00 2.49
N ASP A 2 4.99 29.55 1.78
CA ASP A 2 4.78 28.69 0.62
C ASP A 2 4.51 27.25 1.08
N ILE A 3 3.41 26.69 0.64
CA ILE A 3 3.04 25.30 0.85
C ILE A 3 2.74 24.62 -0.49
N LYS A 4 3.04 23.34 -0.59
CA LYS A 4 2.61 22.48 -1.72
C LYS A 4 1.89 21.25 -1.16
N VAL A 5 0.77 20.90 -1.77
CA VAL A 5 -0.06 19.75 -1.36
C VAL A 5 -0.08 18.72 -2.49
N PHE A 6 0.07 17.47 -2.14
CA PHE A 6 0.06 16.34 -3.06
C PHE A 6 -0.84 15.24 -2.52
N VAL A 7 -1.69 14.72 -3.39
CA VAL A 7 -2.55 13.58 -3.12
C VAL A 7 -2.49 12.70 -4.37
N ASP A 8 -1.51 11.82 -4.45
CA ASP A 8 -1.22 10.98 -5.63
C ASP A 8 -1.04 11.79 -6.95
N THR A 9 -0.58 13.03 -6.81
CA THR A 9 -0.45 14.00 -7.93
C THR A 9 1.00 14.32 -8.29
N ALA A 10 1.96 13.66 -7.65
CA ALA A 10 3.38 13.83 -7.89
C ALA A 10 4.12 12.51 -7.61
N PRO A 11 5.33 12.30 -8.15
CA PRO A 11 6.14 11.12 -7.90
C PRO A 11 6.76 11.13 -6.50
N LEU A 12 5.92 11.23 -5.48
CA LEU A 12 6.30 11.17 -4.07
C LEU A 12 5.89 9.80 -3.50
N MET A 13 6.68 9.30 -2.58
CA MET A 13 6.43 8.01 -1.92
C MET A 13 5.70 8.26 -0.60
N GLU A 14 4.38 8.40 -0.64
CA GLU A 14 3.55 8.75 0.52
C GLU A 14 3.67 7.74 1.66
N LYS A 15 3.65 6.44 1.35
CA LYS A 15 3.66 5.37 2.36
C LYS A 15 4.94 5.36 3.20
N PRO A 16 6.17 5.40 2.63
CA PRO A 16 7.39 5.52 3.40
C PRO A 16 7.48 6.81 4.22
N LEU A 17 7.02 7.94 3.66
CA LEU A 17 7.00 9.21 4.38
C LEU A 17 6.04 9.19 5.57
N ALA A 18 4.85 8.63 5.39
CA ALA A 18 3.87 8.45 6.47
C ALA A 18 4.41 7.53 7.58
N SER A 19 5.11 6.46 7.21
CA SER A 19 5.77 5.57 8.17
C SER A 19 6.88 6.30 8.95
N ALA A 20 7.71 7.07 8.26
CA ALA A 20 8.75 7.89 8.91
C ALA A 20 8.16 8.97 9.82
N ALA A 21 6.97 9.48 9.51
CA ALA A 21 6.23 10.45 10.31
C ALA A 21 5.47 9.82 11.49
N GLY A 22 5.54 8.50 11.69
CA GLY A 22 4.90 7.82 12.81
C GLY A 22 3.38 7.64 12.67
N LEU A 23 2.83 7.76 11.46
CA LEU A 23 1.39 7.52 11.21
C LEU A 23 1.04 6.02 11.17
N GLY A 24 2.05 5.16 11.15
CA GLY A 24 1.94 3.73 11.11
C GLY A 24 3.22 3.10 10.59
N TRP A 25 3.17 1.85 10.20
CA TRP A 25 4.30 1.13 9.62
C TRP A 25 3.95 0.59 8.23
N GLN A 26 4.94 0.30 7.43
CA GLN A 26 4.73 -0.37 6.16
C GLN A 26 4.53 -1.87 6.41
N GLY A 27 3.33 -2.36 6.11
CA GLY A 27 2.95 -3.77 6.30
C GLY A 27 3.61 -4.71 5.31
N LYS A 28 3.52 -6.02 5.56
CA LYS A 28 4.04 -7.06 4.63
C LYS A 28 3.39 -6.99 3.25
N HIS A 29 2.17 -6.45 3.15
CA HIS A 29 1.46 -6.18 1.89
C HIS A 29 1.86 -4.85 1.22
N THR A 30 2.91 -4.19 1.69
CA THR A 30 3.47 -2.94 1.17
C THR A 30 2.63 -1.66 1.34
N ASN A 31 1.44 -1.74 1.92
CA ASN A 31 0.64 -0.58 2.28
C ASN A 31 0.95 -0.11 3.70
N LEU A 32 0.61 1.16 3.99
CA LEU A 32 0.69 1.69 5.35
C LEU A 32 -0.35 0.99 6.24
N VAL A 33 0.04 0.66 7.45
CA VAL A 33 -0.85 0.13 8.49
C VAL A 33 -0.81 1.06 9.69
N SER A 34 -1.96 1.58 10.08
CA SER A 34 -2.15 2.39 11.28
C SER A 34 -2.74 1.52 12.40
N ARG A 35 -2.38 1.78 13.65
CA ARG A 35 -3.02 1.13 14.80
C ARG A 35 -4.49 1.50 14.96
N GLU A 36 -4.84 2.71 14.58
CA GLU A 36 -6.18 3.25 14.79
C GLU A 36 -7.12 2.97 13.61
N TYR A 37 -6.57 3.07 12.37
CA TYR A 37 -7.38 3.04 11.15
C TYR A 37 -7.04 1.85 10.23
N GLY A 38 -6.16 0.94 10.65
CA GLY A 38 -5.72 -0.16 9.82
C GLY A 38 -5.04 0.32 8.54
N SER A 39 -5.37 -0.33 7.43
CA SER A 39 -4.82 0.02 6.10
C SER A 39 -5.78 0.84 5.23
N TRP A 40 -6.92 1.28 5.79
CA TRP A 40 -7.98 1.99 5.06
C TRP A 40 -7.82 3.50 5.14
N LEU A 41 -6.64 3.98 4.71
CA LEU A 41 -6.26 5.40 4.77
C LEU A 41 -5.93 5.93 3.38
N PHE A 42 -6.43 7.12 3.10
CA PHE A 42 -5.90 7.96 2.02
C PHE A 42 -4.78 8.84 2.57
N LEU A 43 -3.68 8.92 1.83
CA LEU A 43 -2.51 9.67 2.23
C LEU A 43 -2.38 10.96 1.42
N GLY A 44 -1.96 12.02 2.09
CA GLY A 44 -1.60 13.29 1.45
C GLY A 44 -0.31 13.82 2.04
N ILE A 45 0.39 14.63 1.28
CA ILE A 45 1.65 15.27 1.67
C ILE A 45 1.50 16.78 1.58
N ILE A 46 1.89 17.47 2.64
CA ILE A 46 2.01 18.93 2.65
C ILE A 46 3.48 19.26 2.84
N LEU A 47 4.11 19.87 1.82
CA LEU A 47 5.44 20.45 1.94
C LEU A 47 5.31 21.89 2.41
N SER A 48 6.08 22.25 3.42
CA SER A 48 6.07 23.58 4.02
C SER A 48 7.49 24.02 4.39
N ALA A 49 7.76 25.32 4.26
CA ALA A 49 8.99 25.94 4.77
C ALA A 49 8.94 26.16 6.30
N ALA A 50 7.82 25.85 6.97
CA ALA A 50 7.72 25.97 8.41
C ALA A 50 8.65 24.97 9.11
N LYS A 51 9.28 25.43 10.19
CA LYS A 51 10.07 24.55 11.05
C LYS A 51 9.11 23.73 11.93
N ILE A 52 8.98 22.45 11.62
CA ILE A 52 8.10 21.50 12.33
C ILE A 52 9.01 20.46 12.98
N GLU A 53 8.72 20.12 14.23
CA GLU A 53 9.44 19.07 14.93
C GLU A 53 9.09 17.71 14.31
N ALA A 54 10.13 16.88 14.05
CA ALA A 54 9.94 15.57 13.47
C ALA A 54 9.33 14.59 14.48
N SER A 55 8.31 13.84 14.04
CA SER A 55 7.75 12.73 14.80
C SER A 55 8.72 11.54 14.82
N LYS A 56 8.51 10.61 15.78
CA LYS A 56 9.23 9.35 15.80
C LYS A 56 8.51 8.33 14.91
N PRO A 57 9.24 7.53 14.13
CA PRO A 57 8.66 6.43 13.36
C PRO A 57 7.94 5.42 14.27
N GLU A 58 6.85 4.84 13.77
CA GLU A 58 6.18 3.71 14.43
C GLU A 58 6.95 2.41 14.15
N VAL A 59 6.94 1.50 15.13
CA VAL A 59 7.55 0.18 14.96
C VAL A 59 6.62 -0.76 14.19
N ASN A 60 7.21 -1.74 13.51
CA ASN A 60 6.45 -2.71 12.74
C ASN A 60 5.79 -3.76 13.65
N HIS A 61 4.50 -3.98 13.49
CA HIS A 61 3.71 -4.93 14.29
C HIS A 61 3.21 -6.14 13.49
N CYS A 62 3.69 -6.37 12.26
CA CYS A 62 3.29 -7.54 11.48
C CYS A 62 3.70 -8.88 12.11
N GLY A 63 4.79 -8.91 12.91
CA GLY A 63 5.25 -10.11 13.59
C GLY A 63 5.37 -11.32 12.64
N THR A 64 4.83 -12.46 13.05
CA THR A 64 4.83 -13.70 12.27
C THR A 64 3.63 -13.83 11.32
N CYS A 65 2.64 -12.93 11.39
CA CYS A 65 1.44 -12.97 10.55
C CYS A 65 1.78 -12.94 9.05
N ARG A 66 1.05 -13.72 8.25
CA ARG A 66 1.23 -13.84 6.79
C ARG A 66 -0.09 -13.74 6.00
N GLU A 67 -1.21 -13.49 6.65
CA GLU A 67 -2.55 -13.54 6.06
C GLU A 67 -2.65 -12.78 4.73
N CYS A 68 -2.09 -11.57 4.68
CA CYS A 68 -2.11 -10.75 3.47
C CYS A 68 -1.30 -11.33 2.29
N ILE A 69 -0.27 -12.14 2.58
CA ILE A 69 0.53 -12.81 1.55
C ILE A 69 -0.21 -14.04 1.05
N ASP A 70 -0.76 -14.83 1.97
CA ASP A 70 -1.36 -16.12 1.70
C ASP A 70 -2.72 -15.99 0.99
N VAL A 71 -3.46 -14.90 1.23
CA VAL A 71 -4.75 -14.63 0.57
C VAL A 71 -4.60 -14.17 -0.89
N CYS A 72 -3.43 -13.72 -1.32
CA CYS A 72 -3.26 -13.10 -2.64
C CYS A 72 -3.51 -14.12 -3.78
N PRO A 73 -4.57 -13.93 -4.60
CA PRO A 73 -4.95 -14.94 -5.60
C PRO A 73 -3.90 -15.17 -6.69
N THR A 74 -3.10 -14.13 -6.97
CA THR A 74 -2.10 -14.14 -8.03
C THR A 74 -0.67 -14.33 -7.50
N ASN A 75 -0.50 -14.54 -6.20
CA ASN A 75 0.81 -14.62 -5.54
C ASN A 75 1.72 -13.43 -5.93
N ALA A 76 1.18 -12.22 -5.78
CA ALA A 76 1.89 -10.99 -6.11
C ALA A 76 3.00 -10.64 -5.11
N PHE A 77 3.09 -11.30 -3.97
CA PHE A 77 4.12 -11.08 -2.95
C PHE A 77 5.20 -12.17 -3.01
N PRO A 78 6.35 -11.93 -3.68
CA PRO A 78 7.44 -12.90 -3.72
C PRO A 78 8.07 -13.13 -2.34
N GLU A 79 8.05 -12.11 -1.50
CA GLU A 79 8.48 -12.14 -0.10
C GLU A 79 7.77 -11.04 0.70
N PRO A 80 7.78 -11.10 2.04
CA PRO A 80 7.25 -10.02 2.87
C PRO A 80 7.84 -8.66 2.50
N TYR A 81 7.01 -7.63 2.48
CA TYR A 81 7.37 -6.23 2.17
C TYR A 81 7.79 -5.98 0.72
N LYS A 82 7.60 -6.96 -0.17
CA LYS A 82 7.83 -6.80 -1.61
C LYS A 82 6.63 -7.23 -2.42
N ILE A 83 6.30 -6.47 -3.43
CA ILE A 83 5.21 -6.76 -4.36
C ILE A 83 5.74 -6.79 -5.80
N ASP A 84 5.34 -7.79 -6.56
CA ASP A 84 5.44 -7.78 -8.02
C ASP A 84 4.16 -7.18 -8.59
N ALA A 85 4.22 -5.89 -8.93
CA ALA A 85 3.06 -5.15 -9.45
C ALA A 85 2.46 -5.81 -10.69
N ARG A 86 3.27 -6.47 -11.52
CA ARG A 86 2.82 -7.16 -12.74
C ARG A 86 1.85 -8.31 -12.47
N LYS A 87 1.79 -8.79 -11.22
CA LYS A 87 0.88 -9.82 -10.74
C LYS A 87 -0.25 -9.25 -9.86
N CYS A 88 -0.11 -8.01 -9.38
CA CYS A 88 -1.10 -7.40 -8.51
C CYS A 88 -2.37 -7.05 -9.28
N ILE A 89 -3.52 -7.57 -8.86
CA ILE A 89 -4.80 -7.33 -9.52
C ILE A 89 -5.15 -5.84 -9.50
N SER A 90 -4.86 -5.12 -8.42
CA SER A 90 -5.08 -3.68 -8.34
C SER A 90 -4.29 -2.95 -9.44
N TYR A 91 -3.00 -3.23 -9.57
CA TYR A 91 -2.18 -2.66 -10.66
C TYR A 91 -2.70 -3.06 -12.05
N LEU A 92 -3.02 -4.33 -12.24
CA LEU A 92 -3.49 -4.85 -13.54
C LEU A 92 -4.81 -4.23 -14.00
N THR A 93 -5.68 -3.86 -13.06
CA THR A 93 -7.00 -3.30 -13.38
C THR A 93 -7.04 -1.77 -13.41
N ILE A 94 -6.04 -1.10 -12.83
CA ILE A 94 -6.02 0.36 -12.72
C ILE A 94 -4.94 0.98 -13.61
N GLU A 95 -3.71 0.47 -13.55
CA GLU A 95 -2.54 1.11 -14.14
C GLU A 95 -2.04 0.43 -15.43
N HIS A 96 -2.22 -0.88 -15.53
CA HIS A 96 -1.70 -1.65 -16.64
C HIS A 96 -2.39 -1.29 -17.96
N LYS A 97 -1.60 -1.07 -19.00
CA LYS A 97 -2.10 -0.81 -20.35
C LYS A 97 -1.84 -2.02 -21.23
N GLY A 98 -2.90 -2.58 -21.78
CA GLY A 98 -2.85 -3.71 -22.68
C GLY A 98 -3.54 -4.96 -22.15
N PRO A 99 -3.42 -6.10 -22.83
CA PRO A 99 -4.05 -7.35 -22.43
C PRO A 99 -3.38 -7.91 -21.18
N ILE A 100 -4.19 -8.40 -20.23
CA ILE A 100 -3.70 -9.11 -19.06
C ILE A 100 -3.32 -10.54 -19.48
N GLU A 101 -2.23 -11.07 -18.95
CA GLU A 101 -1.76 -12.43 -19.21
C GLU A 101 -2.85 -13.46 -18.89
N GLU A 102 -2.99 -14.46 -19.74
CA GLU A 102 -4.07 -15.46 -19.66
C GLU A 102 -4.04 -16.23 -18.34
N ASN A 103 -2.84 -16.59 -17.86
CA ASN A 103 -2.65 -17.32 -16.60
C ASN A 103 -3.08 -16.54 -15.35
N LEU A 104 -3.27 -15.22 -15.46
CA LEU A 104 -3.74 -14.36 -14.37
C LEU A 104 -5.25 -14.13 -14.42
N ARG A 105 -5.87 -14.20 -15.62
CA ARG A 105 -7.30 -13.87 -15.80
C ARG A 105 -8.22 -14.71 -14.92
N SER A 106 -8.01 -16.03 -14.88
CA SER A 106 -8.82 -16.93 -14.04
C SER A 106 -8.66 -16.65 -12.55
N LYS A 107 -7.48 -16.21 -12.12
CA LYS A 107 -7.17 -15.87 -10.73
C LYS A 107 -7.77 -14.53 -10.27
N MET A 108 -8.05 -13.65 -11.20
CA MET A 108 -8.71 -12.37 -10.92
C MET A 108 -10.18 -12.54 -10.53
N GLY A 109 -10.81 -13.64 -10.96
CA GLY A 109 -12.23 -13.88 -10.72
C GLY A 109 -13.09 -12.78 -11.35
N ASN A 110 -14.02 -12.24 -10.60
CA ASN A 110 -14.93 -11.18 -11.03
C ASN A 110 -14.49 -9.76 -10.65
N ARG A 111 -13.20 -9.56 -10.30
CA ARG A 111 -12.66 -8.22 -9.98
C ARG A 111 -12.48 -7.41 -11.24
N ILE A 112 -13.21 -6.30 -11.34
CA ILE A 112 -13.21 -5.41 -12.51
C ILE A 112 -12.25 -4.25 -12.32
N TYR A 113 -12.22 -3.69 -11.10
CA TYR A 113 -11.42 -2.52 -10.74
C TYR A 113 -10.94 -2.63 -9.29
N GLY A 114 -9.63 -2.64 -9.09
CA GLY A 114 -9.02 -2.76 -7.77
C GLY A 114 -9.04 -4.18 -7.19
N CYS A 115 -8.34 -4.36 -6.08
CA CYS A 115 -8.33 -5.56 -5.26
C CYS A 115 -7.74 -5.21 -3.90
N ASP A 116 -8.52 -5.41 -2.85
CA ASP A 116 -8.14 -5.09 -1.47
C ASP A 116 -8.07 -6.32 -0.57
N ASP A 117 -8.00 -7.52 -1.13
CA ASP A 117 -7.98 -8.78 -0.37
C ASP A 117 -6.90 -8.78 0.71
N CYS A 118 -5.70 -8.28 0.38
CA CYS A 118 -4.59 -8.21 1.33
C CYS A 118 -4.80 -7.18 2.45
N LEU A 119 -5.63 -6.17 2.24
CA LEU A 119 -6.01 -5.19 3.26
C LEU A 119 -7.13 -5.74 4.14
N ALA A 120 -8.11 -6.40 3.52
CA ALA A 120 -9.31 -6.91 4.18
C ALA A 120 -9.00 -7.99 5.23
N VAL A 121 -7.96 -8.79 5.03
CA VAL A 121 -7.55 -9.85 5.97
C VAL A 121 -6.54 -9.37 7.02
N CYS A 122 -6.08 -8.13 6.92
CA CYS A 122 -5.14 -7.59 7.89
C CYS A 122 -5.81 -7.46 9.27
N PRO A 123 -5.22 -8.01 10.34
CA PRO A 123 -5.83 -7.98 11.67
C PRO A 123 -5.78 -6.61 12.35
N TRP A 124 -5.14 -5.64 11.72
CA TRP A 124 -4.98 -4.26 12.22
C TRP A 124 -6.07 -3.32 11.71
#